data_1de3cc5a029ca2d2210eaefd5b98871f
#
_entry.id   1de3cc5a029ca2d2210eaefd5b98871f
#
_cell.length_a   1.000
_cell.length_b   1.000
_cell.length_c   1.000
_cell.angle_alpha   90.00
_cell.angle_beta   90.00
_cell.angle_gamma   90.00
#
_symmetry.space_group_name_H-M   'P 1'
#
loop_
_entity.id
_entity.type
_entity.pdbx_description
1 polymer ?
#
loop_
_entity_poly.entity_id
_entity_poly.type
_entity_poly.pdbx_seq_one_letter_code
_entity_poly.pdbx_strand_id
1 'polypeptide(L)'
;MATMRINSIMKNPSLCDGYGYRTVVFLQGCDMHCNGCHNKSTWPLDGGMAIEVSELASILKEKSINKKITISGGEPLLQKEALLELLKELQGYDLCLYTGREFEEVPKEILKYLKYVKVGKFILEQRTSTQPFIGSTNQKFVRIQHEESK
;
A
#
# COMPACT_ATOMS: atom_id res chain seq x y z
N MET A 1 7.96 -15.70 13.27
CA MET A 1 7.87 -14.29 12.91
C MET A 1 7.78 -14.13 11.42
N ALA A 2 6.87 -13.29 10.96
CA ALA A 2 6.65 -13.12 9.53
C ALA A 2 7.75 -12.29 8.90
N THR A 3 8.06 -12.58 7.65
CA THR A 3 8.95 -11.79 6.82
C THR A 3 8.15 -11.28 5.61
N MET A 4 8.58 -10.15 5.07
CA MET A 4 8.03 -9.58 3.85
C MET A 4 9.14 -9.33 2.85
N ARG A 5 8.78 -9.27 1.58
CA ARG A 5 9.70 -8.78 0.57
C ARG A 5 9.30 -7.37 0.19
N ILE A 6 10.27 -6.46 0.25
CA ILE A 6 10.05 -5.06 -0.14
C ILE A 6 10.95 -4.70 -1.31
N ASN A 7 10.46 -3.78 -2.14
CA ASN A 7 11.27 -3.17 -3.20
C ASN A 7 12.10 -2.02 -2.61
N SER A 8 11.43 -1.09 -1.98
CA SER A 8 12.08 0.11 -1.46
C SER A 8 11.14 0.89 -0.55
N ILE A 9 11.70 1.85 0.16
CA ILE A 9 10.94 2.85 0.91
C ILE A 9 11.32 4.20 0.31
N MET A 10 10.33 5.04 0.02
CA MET A 10 10.63 6.36 -0.55
C MET A 10 11.52 7.15 0.39
N LYS A 11 12.53 7.80 -0.18
CA LYS A 11 13.53 8.56 0.57
C LYS A 11 12.90 9.75 1.30
N ASN A 12 11.95 10.41 0.64
CA ASN A 12 11.25 11.58 1.18
C ASN A 12 9.74 11.30 1.22
N PRO A 13 9.00 11.95 2.14
CA PRO A 13 7.54 11.79 2.16
C PRO A 13 6.91 12.24 0.85
N SER A 14 5.84 11.57 0.46
CA SER A 14 5.12 11.84 -0.78
C SER A 14 3.83 12.61 -0.50
N LEU A 15 3.52 13.59 -1.36
CA LEU A 15 2.23 14.27 -1.38
C LEU A 15 1.26 13.61 -2.36
N CYS A 16 1.72 12.67 -3.18
CA CYS A 16 0.95 12.12 -4.28
C CYS A 16 0.35 10.75 -3.99
N ASP A 17 0.55 10.21 -2.79
CA ASP A 17 0.17 8.85 -2.45
C ASP A 17 -0.81 8.80 -1.28
N GLY A 18 -1.81 9.65 -1.32
CA GLY A 18 -2.84 9.77 -0.30
C GLY A 18 -2.81 11.15 0.35
N TYR A 19 -3.71 11.37 1.28
CA TYR A 19 -3.82 12.68 1.91
C TYR A 19 -2.67 12.95 2.87
N GLY A 20 -2.07 14.11 2.73
CA GLY A 20 -0.97 14.60 3.54
C GLY A 20 0.39 14.09 3.08
N TYR A 21 1.43 14.45 3.81
CA TYR A 21 2.78 13.92 3.57
C TYR A 21 2.84 12.51 4.13
N ARG A 22 3.17 11.54 3.29
CA ARG A 22 3.12 10.13 3.66
C ARG A 22 4.44 9.44 3.37
N THR A 23 4.86 8.59 4.30
CA THR A 23 5.96 7.67 4.05
C THR A 23 5.41 6.53 3.20
N VAL A 24 6.07 6.21 2.09
CA VAL A 24 5.60 5.18 1.17
C VAL A 24 6.57 4.01 1.15
N VAL A 25 6.06 2.81 1.39
CA VAL A 25 6.82 1.57 1.22
C VAL A 25 6.28 0.83 0.00
N PHE A 26 7.21 0.37 -0.85
CA PHE A 26 6.87 -0.40 -2.04
C PHE A 26 7.18 -1.86 -1.78
N LEU A 27 6.16 -2.70 -1.74
CA LEU A 27 6.34 -4.14 -1.57
C LEU A 27 6.74 -4.77 -2.90
N GLN A 28 7.39 -5.93 -2.83
CA GLN A 28 7.90 -6.62 -4.00
C GLN A 28 6.96 -7.76 -4.37
N GLY A 29 6.74 -7.93 -5.67
CA GLY A 29 5.94 -9.01 -6.23
C GLY A 29 4.59 -8.51 -6.76
N CYS A 30 4.28 -8.82 -8.00
CA CYS A 30 3.00 -8.50 -8.59
C CYS A 30 2.64 -9.53 -9.64
N ASP A 31 1.41 -10.06 -9.58
CA ASP A 31 0.89 -11.02 -10.52
C ASP A 31 0.01 -10.38 -11.61
N MET A 32 -0.20 -9.09 -11.55
CA MET A 32 -1.10 -8.39 -12.47
C MET A 32 -0.40 -7.88 -13.73
N HIS A 33 0.85 -7.44 -13.60
CA HIS A 33 1.68 -6.94 -14.70
C HIS A 33 0.92 -5.97 -15.63
N CYS A 34 0.31 -4.95 -15.02
CA CYS A 34 -0.50 -3.99 -15.77
C CYS A 34 0.33 -3.26 -16.83
N ASN A 35 -0.20 -3.19 -18.06
CA ASN A 35 0.44 -2.46 -19.14
C ASN A 35 0.54 -0.98 -18.77
N GLY A 36 1.73 -0.40 -18.93
CA GLY A 36 1.97 1.00 -18.55
C GLY A 36 2.18 1.24 -17.06
N CYS A 37 2.30 0.18 -16.26
CA CYS A 37 2.55 0.30 -14.82
C CYS A 37 3.84 1.06 -14.55
N HIS A 38 3.81 1.98 -13.58
CA HIS A 38 4.97 2.80 -13.20
C HIS A 38 5.93 2.07 -12.26
N ASN A 39 5.54 0.91 -11.73
CA ASN A 39 6.31 0.19 -10.71
C ASN A 39 6.76 -1.19 -11.20
N LYS A 40 7.23 -1.29 -12.45
CA LYS A 40 7.63 -2.58 -13.03
C LYS A 40 8.73 -3.29 -12.25
N SER A 41 9.61 -2.54 -11.58
CA SER A 41 10.67 -3.13 -10.76
C SER A 41 10.11 -3.94 -9.59
N THR A 42 8.84 -3.75 -9.23
CA THR A 42 8.18 -4.49 -8.16
C THR A 42 7.58 -5.82 -8.62
N TRP A 43 7.60 -6.13 -9.92
CA TRP A 43 6.92 -7.32 -10.46
C TRP A 43 7.55 -8.65 -10.05
N PRO A 44 8.89 -8.84 -10.11
CA PRO A 44 9.45 -10.16 -9.79
C PRO A 44 9.14 -10.60 -8.36
N LEU A 45 8.58 -11.79 -8.22
CA LEU A 45 8.18 -12.32 -6.91
C LEU A 45 9.38 -12.59 -6.00
N ASP A 46 10.52 -12.90 -6.57
CA ASP A 46 11.75 -13.18 -5.83
C ASP A 46 12.71 -11.98 -5.80
N GLY A 47 12.26 -10.84 -6.32
CA GLY A 47 13.07 -9.63 -6.29
C GLY A 47 13.03 -8.93 -4.95
N GLY A 48 13.67 -7.76 -4.90
CA GLY A 48 13.68 -6.94 -3.71
C GLY A 48 14.48 -7.54 -2.56
N MET A 49 14.06 -7.23 -1.35
CA MET A 49 14.77 -7.63 -0.14
C MET A 49 13.80 -8.21 0.87
N ALA A 50 14.19 -9.33 1.50
CA ALA A 50 13.41 -9.90 2.59
C ALA A 50 13.73 -9.15 3.89
N ILE A 51 12.70 -8.84 4.66
CA ILE A 51 12.85 -8.13 5.93
C ILE A 51 11.81 -8.66 6.92
N GLU A 52 12.17 -8.73 8.19
CA GLU A 52 11.20 -9.09 9.21
C GLU A 52 10.17 -7.97 9.37
N VAL A 53 8.91 -8.35 9.57
CA VAL A 53 7.82 -7.39 9.68
C VAL A 53 8.06 -6.41 10.83
N SER A 54 8.52 -6.89 11.98
CA SER A 54 8.79 -6.03 13.12
C SER A 54 9.89 -5.00 12.84
N GLU A 55 10.92 -5.41 12.09
CA GLU A 55 11.99 -4.52 11.69
C GLU A 55 11.48 -3.45 10.72
N LEU A 56 10.69 -3.87 9.74
CA LEU A 56 10.09 -2.92 8.80
C LEU A 56 9.19 -1.93 9.51
N ALA A 57 8.38 -2.40 10.45
CA ALA A 57 7.51 -1.50 11.22
C ALA A 57 8.33 -0.46 11.98
N SER A 58 9.43 -0.86 12.59
CA SER A 58 10.32 0.07 13.30
C SER A 58 10.88 1.14 12.37
N ILE A 59 11.32 0.73 11.18
CA ILE A 59 11.87 1.67 10.19
C ILE A 59 10.79 2.66 9.75
N LEU A 60 9.59 2.16 9.46
CA LEU A 60 8.49 3.02 9.01
C LEU A 60 8.07 4.01 10.11
N LYS A 61 8.03 3.58 11.36
CA LYS A 61 7.71 4.46 12.48
C LYS A 61 8.75 5.56 12.64
N GLU A 62 10.02 5.20 12.48
CA GLU A 62 11.11 6.16 12.58
C GLU A 62 11.06 7.20 11.47
N LYS A 63 10.73 6.77 10.25
CA LYS A 63 10.65 7.69 9.09
C LYS A 63 9.37 8.53 9.11
N SER A 64 8.30 8.04 9.71
CA SER A 64 6.98 8.67 9.61
C SER A 64 6.70 9.57 10.82
N ILE A 65 7.24 10.77 10.77
CA ILE A 65 7.12 11.73 11.87
C ILE A 65 5.67 12.11 12.11
N ASN A 66 4.88 12.25 11.06
CA ASN A 66 3.48 12.66 11.14
C ASN A 66 2.51 11.48 11.23
N LYS A 67 3.03 10.25 11.35
CA LYS A 67 2.23 9.04 11.51
C LYS A 67 1.31 8.72 10.33
N LYS A 68 1.74 9.05 9.11
CA LYS A 68 1.00 8.75 7.87
C LYS A 68 1.85 7.85 6.98
N ILE A 69 1.33 6.68 6.64
CA ILE A 69 2.05 5.68 5.87
C ILE A 69 1.16 5.14 4.77
N THR A 70 1.72 5.03 3.56
CA THR A 70 1.07 4.37 2.43
C THR A 70 1.86 3.11 2.07
N ILE A 71 1.14 1.99 1.91
CA ILE A 71 1.71 0.72 1.49
C ILE A 71 1.30 0.51 0.05
N SER A 72 2.30 0.46 -0.83
CA SER A 72 2.12 0.38 -2.26
C SER A 72 3.02 -0.73 -2.82
N GLY A 73 3.45 -0.62 -4.05
CA GLY A 73 4.43 -1.52 -4.65
C GLY A 73 3.87 -2.23 -5.84
N GLY A 74 4.18 -3.52 -5.91
CA GLY A 74 3.54 -4.52 -6.72
C GLY A 74 2.12 -4.74 -6.22
N GLU A 75 1.82 -5.97 -5.78
CA GLU A 75 0.50 -6.26 -5.24
C GLU A 75 0.63 -6.66 -3.76
N PRO A 76 0.34 -5.74 -2.83
CA PRO A 76 0.50 -6.03 -1.40
C PRO A 76 -0.28 -7.25 -0.90
N LEU A 77 -1.44 -7.54 -1.49
CA LEU A 77 -2.26 -8.67 -1.06
C LEU A 77 -1.66 -10.03 -1.40
N LEU A 78 -0.59 -10.09 -2.21
CA LEU A 78 0.17 -11.33 -2.40
C LEU A 78 0.92 -11.73 -1.14
N GLN A 79 1.16 -10.78 -0.23
CA GLN A 79 1.82 -11.03 1.05
C GLN A 79 0.84 -10.77 2.20
N LYS A 80 -0.38 -11.27 2.04
CA LYS A 80 -1.51 -10.93 2.91
C LYS A 80 -1.24 -11.16 4.40
N GLU A 81 -0.67 -12.30 4.76
CA GLU A 81 -0.41 -12.61 6.18
C GLU A 81 0.62 -11.67 6.78
N ALA A 82 1.73 -11.44 6.07
CA ALA A 82 2.75 -10.52 6.53
C ALA A 82 2.23 -9.08 6.55
N LEU A 83 1.43 -8.72 5.56
CA LEU A 83 0.80 -7.40 5.52
C LEU A 83 -0.09 -7.19 6.75
N LEU A 84 -0.89 -8.18 7.11
CA LEU A 84 -1.74 -8.06 8.28
C LEU A 84 -0.92 -7.85 9.55
N GLU A 85 0.18 -8.59 9.71
CA GLU A 85 1.07 -8.38 10.86
C GLU A 85 1.66 -6.97 10.87
N LEU A 86 2.07 -6.47 9.70
CA LEU A 86 2.61 -5.11 9.60
C LEU A 86 1.57 -4.08 10.04
N LEU A 87 0.34 -4.23 9.58
CA LEU A 87 -0.74 -3.30 9.96
C LEU A 87 -1.00 -3.33 11.46
N LYS A 88 -0.92 -4.50 12.09
CA LYS A 88 -1.07 -4.62 13.53
C LYS A 88 0.04 -3.89 14.27
N GLU A 89 1.27 -3.97 13.76
CA GLU A 89 2.41 -3.27 14.36
C GLU A 89 2.28 -1.75 14.20
N LEU A 90 1.55 -1.31 13.19
CA LEU A 90 1.39 0.12 12.89
C LEU A 90 0.05 0.67 13.37
N GLN A 91 -0.60 0.00 14.32
CA GLN A 91 -1.87 0.50 14.87
C GLN A 91 -1.70 1.92 15.43
N GLY A 92 -2.71 2.75 15.19
CA GLY A 92 -2.67 4.15 15.59
C GLY A 92 -2.13 5.08 14.53
N TYR A 93 -1.58 4.54 13.45
CA TYR A 93 -1.09 5.33 12.32
C TYR A 93 -2.21 5.49 11.29
N ASP A 94 -2.14 6.59 10.52
CA ASP A 94 -3.01 6.81 9.37
C ASP A 94 -2.46 5.95 8.22
N LEU A 95 -3.12 4.83 7.95
CA LEU A 95 -2.64 3.85 6.99
C LEU A 95 -3.46 3.87 5.71
N CYS A 96 -2.76 3.85 4.59
CA CYS A 96 -3.36 3.78 3.25
C CYS A 96 -2.75 2.58 2.52
N LEU A 97 -3.59 1.80 1.85
CA LEU A 97 -3.16 0.66 1.06
C LEU A 97 -3.51 0.89 -0.40
N TYR A 98 -2.55 0.64 -1.29
CA TYR A 98 -2.78 0.64 -2.73
C TYR A 98 -2.78 -0.80 -3.22
N THR A 99 -3.89 -1.24 -3.81
CA THR A 99 -4.00 -2.59 -4.37
C THR A 99 -4.63 -2.53 -5.75
N GLY A 100 -4.22 -3.46 -6.62
CA GLY A 100 -4.86 -3.65 -7.92
C GLY A 100 -6.10 -4.50 -7.86
N ARG A 101 -6.40 -5.10 -6.71
CA ARG A 101 -7.62 -5.88 -6.51
C ARG A 101 -8.83 -4.95 -6.38
N GLU A 102 -10.03 -5.53 -6.53
CA GLU A 102 -11.26 -4.78 -6.29
C GLU A 102 -11.55 -4.70 -4.79
N PHE A 103 -12.41 -3.77 -4.40
CA PHE A 103 -12.69 -3.52 -3.00
C PHE A 103 -13.18 -4.80 -2.28
N GLU A 104 -14.02 -5.57 -2.95
CA GLU A 104 -14.61 -6.79 -2.39
C GLU A 104 -13.58 -7.88 -2.14
N GLU A 105 -12.42 -7.79 -2.80
CA GLU A 105 -11.33 -8.75 -2.64
C GLU A 105 -10.40 -8.43 -1.47
N VAL A 106 -10.52 -7.23 -0.90
CA VAL A 106 -9.66 -6.85 0.24
C VAL A 106 -10.24 -7.45 1.51
N PRO A 107 -9.46 -8.28 2.23
CA PRO A 107 -9.97 -8.90 3.46
C PRO A 107 -10.41 -7.87 4.50
N LYS A 108 -11.50 -8.16 5.17
CA LYS A 108 -12.04 -7.26 6.20
C LYS A 108 -11.07 -7.05 7.35
N GLU A 109 -10.31 -8.09 7.71
CA GLU A 109 -9.30 -7.97 8.76
C GLU A 109 -8.17 -7.00 8.39
N ILE A 110 -7.97 -6.76 7.10
CA ILE A 110 -7.01 -5.76 6.64
C ILE A 110 -7.66 -4.38 6.64
N LEU A 111 -8.89 -4.29 6.11
CA LEU A 111 -9.60 -3.00 6.02
C LEU A 111 -9.75 -2.32 7.38
N LYS A 112 -9.91 -3.07 8.45
CA LYS A 112 -10.13 -2.49 9.77
C LYS A 112 -8.94 -1.66 10.29
N TYR A 113 -7.75 -1.85 9.73
CA TYR A 113 -6.57 -1.07 10.11
C TYR A 113 -6.33 0.12 9.20
N LEU A 114 -7.07 0.24 8.10
CA LEU A 114 -6.84 1.25 7.08
C LEU A 114 -7.74 2.45 7.24
N LYS A 115 -7.21 3.62 6.93
CA LYS A 115 -8.02 4.84 6.81
C LYS A 115 -8.43 5.05 5.36
N TYR A 116 -7.57 4.69 4.42
CA TYR A 116 -7.83 4.80 2.98
C TYR A 116 -7.37 3.54 2.26
N VAL A 117 -8.04 3.22 1.16
CA VAL A 117 -7.60 2.17 0.25
C VAL A 117 -7.85 2.62 -1.20
N LYS A 118 -6.84 2.45 -2.04
CA LYS A 118 -7.03 2.61 -3.49
C LYS A 118 -7.18 1.22 -4.07
N VAL A 119 -8.23 0.99 -4.85
CA VAL A 119 -8.56 -0.30 -5.43
C VAL A 119 -8.66 -0.22 -6.95
N GLY A 120 -8.47 -1.35 -7.61
CA GLY A 120 -8.56 -1.48 -9.05
C GLY A 120 -7.20 -1.48 -9.71
N LYS A 121 -7.03 -2.35 -10.72
CA LYS A 121 -5.77 -2.42 -11.45
C LYS A 121 -5.61 -1.21 -12.37
N PHE A 122 -4.36 -0.86 -12.66
CA PHE A 122 -4.07 0.22 -13.60
C PHE A 122 -4.46 -0.19 -15.02
N ILE A 123 -5.26 0.64 -15.68
CA ILE A 123 -5.65 0.45 -17.08
C ILE A 123 -5.12 1.62 -17.90
N LEU A 124 -4.15 1.33 -18.78
CA LEU A 124 -3.46 2.36 -19.54
C LEU A 124 -4.40 3.23 -20.38
N GLU A 125 -5.41 2.64 -20.98
CA GLU A 125 -6.39 3.34 -21.82
C GLU A 125 -7.25 4.31 -21.01
N GLN A 126 -7.29 4.14 -19.69
CA GLN A 126 -8.07 4.99 -18.80
C GLN A 126 -7.17 5.86 -17.91
N ARG A 127 -5.89 5.97 -18.23
CA ARG A 127 -4.97 6.71 -17.38
C ARG A 127 -5.42 8.17 -17.23
N THR A 128 -5.14 8.73 -16.07
CA THR A 128 -5.46 10.11 -15.75
C THR A 128 -4.32 10.73 -14.95
N SER A 129 -4.09 12.01 -15.16
CA SER A 129 -3.14 12.78 -14.36
C SER A 129 -3.84 13.91 -13.61
N THR A 130 -5.17 14.02 -13.74
CA THR A 130 -5.94 15.11 -13.16
C THR A 130 -6.70 14.72 -11.90
N GLN A 131 -6.93 13.42 -11.67
CA GLN A 131 -7.61 12.98 -10.47
C GLN A 131 -6.58 12.59 -9.41
N PRO A 132 -6.78 13.01 -8.16
CA PRO A 132 -5.79 12.75 -7.12
C PRO A 132 -5.74 11.27 -6.74
N PHE A 133 -4.53 10.77 -6.52
CA PHE A 133 -4.21 9.48 -5.92
C PHE A 133 -4.54 8.25 -6.77
N ILE A 134 -5.11 8.40 -7.95
CA ILE A 134 -5.38 7.28 -8.85
C ILE A 134 -4.62 7.46 -10.16
N GLY A 135 -4.24 6.33 -10.77
CA GLY A 135 -3.52 6.34 -12.04
C GLY A 135 -4.43 6.16 -13.25
N SER A 136 -5.59 5.55 -13.06
CA SER A 136 -6.59 5.36 -14.13
C SER A 136 -7.98 5.56 -13.57
N THR A 137 -8.90 5.97 -14.45
CA THR A 137 -10.25 6.40 -14.02
C THR A 137 -11.11 5.28 -13.47
N ASN A 138 -10.78 4.02 -13.77
CA ASN A 138 -11.47 2.87 -13.20
C ASN A 138 -11.11 2.63 -11.74
N GLN A 139 -10.00 3.16 -11.26
CA GLN A 139 -9.57 2.98 -9.89
C GLN A 139 -10.39 3.87 -8.95
N LYS A 140 -10.53 3.42 -7.72
CA LYS A 140 -11.26 4.15 -6.69
C LYS A 140 -10.38 4.37 -5.47
N PHE A 141 -10.39 5.58 -4.96
CA PHE A 141 -9.71 5.94 -3.72
C PHE A 141 -10.79 6.08 -2.65
N VAL A 142 -10.81 5.15 -1.71
CA VAL A 142 -11.91 5.01 -0.75
C VAL A 142 -11.44 5.36 0.65
N ARG A 143 -12.19 6.21 1.34
CA ARG A 143 -12.01 6.44 2.77
C ARG A 143 -12.79 5.37 3.51
N ILE A 144 -12.10 4.61 4.37
CA ILE A 144 -12.75 3.56 5.15
C ILE A 144 -13.43 4.20 6.34
N GLN A 145 -14.73 3.95 6.46
CA GLN A 145 -15.49 4.39 7.63
C GLN A 145 -15.57 3.26 8.63
N HIS A 146 -15.03 3.50 9.80
CA HIS A 146 -15.08 2.53 10.89
C HIS A 146 -16.23 2.89 11.81
N GLU A 147 -16.97 1.88 12.27
CA GLU A 147 -17.91 2.08 13.35
C GLU A 147 -17.12 2.45 14.58
N GLU A 148 -17.42 3.62 15.14
CA GLU A 148 -16.78 4.01 16.36
C GLU A 148 -17.28 3.15 17.50
N SER A 149 -16.32 2.56 18.18
CA SER A 149 -16.59 1.88 19.45
C SER A 149 -16.89 2.95 20.49
N LYS A 150 -18.11 2.96 20.94
CA LYS A 150 -18.56 3.97 21.90
C LYS A 150 -18.62 3.42 23.29
#